data_195138f5d5055969affa8e0c3ac57dd4
#
_entry.id   195138f5d5055969affa8e0c3ac57dd4
#
_cell.length_a   1.000
_cell.length_b   1.000
_cell.length_c   1.000
_cell.angle_alpha   90.00
_cell.angle_beta   90.00
_cell.angle_gamma   90.00
#
_symmetry.space_group_name_H-M   'P 1'
#
loop_
_entity.id
_entity.type
_entity.pdbx_description
1 polymer ?
#
loop_
_entity_poly.entity_id
_entity_poly.type
_entity_poly.pdbx_seq_one_letter_code
_entity_poly.pdbx_strand_id
1 'polypeptide(L)' 'MKLNLGCGNKILDGYVNLDKFEYYNCNVVHDLEKFPYPFENDSVEEILLVHVLEHIGQDPEIFNAILKELYRICKKK' A
#
# COMPACT_ATOMS: atom_id res chain seq x y z
N MET A 1 7.39 -0.96 10.50
CA MET A 1 7.86 -1.01 9.09
C MET A 1 7.31 0.18 8.33
N LYS A 2 8.00 0.58 7.29
CA LYS A 2 7.58 1.70 6.44
C LYS A 2 7.20 1.16 5.08
N LEU A 3 6.09 1.62 4.53
CA LEU A 3 5.58 1.12 3.25
C LEU A 3 5.66 2.19 2.16
N ASN A 4 6.09 1.79 0.97
CA ASN A 4 6.03 2.59 -0.25
C ASN A 4 5.04 1.88 -1.17
N LEU A 5 3.79 2.33 -1.14
CA LEU A 5 2.70 1.68 -1.87
C LEU A 5 2.57 2.24 -3.28
N GLY A 6 2.42 1.35 -4.25
CA GLY A 6 2.38 1.74 -5.65
C GLY A 6 3.71 2.31 -6.10
N CYS A 7 4.78 1.65 -5.70
CA CYS A 7 6.14 2.19 -5.88
C CYS A 7 6.58 2.35 -7.33
N GLY A 8 6.05 1.52 -8.24
CA GLY A 8 6.53 1.52 -9.61
C GLY A 8 8.03 1.27 -9.65
N ASN A 9 8.74 2.08 -10.41
CA ASN A 9 10.19 1.98 -10.51
C ASN A 9 10.93 2.78 -9.42
N LYS A 10 10.19 3.36 -8.48
CA LYS A 10 10.79 4.16 -7.40
C LYS A 10 10.94 3.33 -6.14
N ILE A 11 11.94 2.47 -6.16
CA ILE A 11 12.26 1.61 -5.01
C ILE A 11 13.02 2.43 -3.97
N LEU A 12 12.52 2.44 -2.75
CA LEU A 12 13.13 3.21 -1.66
C LEU A 12 13.79 2.28 -0.65
N ASP A 13 15.03 2.60 -0.30
CA ASP A 13 15.75 1.87 0.75
C ASP A 13 15.07 2.13 2.11
N GLY A 14 14.99 1.08 2.91
CA GLY A 14 14.37 1.18 4.24
C GLY A 14 12.87 1.07 4.23
N TYR A 15 12.26 0.94 3.05
CA TYR A 15 10.83 0.76 2.88
C TYR A 15 10.52 -0.62 2.33
N VAL A 16 9.35 -1.13 2.67
CA VAL A 16 8.79 -2.28 1.98
C VAL A 16 8.07 -1.71 0.76
N ASN A 17 8.59 -2.00 -0.42
CA ASN A 17 8.08 -1.47 -1.67
C ASN A 17 7.05 -2.44 -2.26
N LEU A 18 5.87 -1.93 -2.57
CA LEU A 18 4.75 -2.75 -3.03
C LEU A 18 4.16 -2.20 -4.32
N ASP A 19 3.92 -3.09 -5.27
CA ASP A 19 3.21 -2.74 -6.51
C ASP A 19 2.51 -3.99 -7.01
N LYS A 20 1.55 -3.82 -7.90
CA LYS A 20 0.84 -4.96 -8.47
C LYS A 20 1.60 -5.61 -9.62
N PHE A 21 2.61 -4.94 -10.15
CA PHE A 21 3.40 -5.44 -11.28
C PHE A 21 4.75 -5.98 -10.80
N GLU A 22 4.97 -7.27 -10.99
CA GLU A 22 6.20 -7.92 -10.54
C GLU A 22 7.46 -7.46 -11.28
N TYR A 23 7.30 -6.90 -12.48
CA TYR A 23 8.46 -6.46 -13.25
C TYR A 23 9.18 -5.26 -12.64
N TYR A 24 8.60 -4.60 -11.65
CA TYR A 24 9.28 -3.52 -10.93
C TYR A 24 10.26 -4.04 -9.87
N ASN A 25 10.30 -5.34 -9.64
CA ASN A 25 11.17 -5.96 -8.63
C ASN A 25 10.94 -5.40 -7.23
N CYS A 26 9.69 -5.11 -6.91
CA CYS A 26 9.32 -4.63 -5.58
C CYS A 26 9.38 -5.78 -4.56
N ASN A 27 9.38 -5.41 -3.28
CA ASN A 27 9.45 -6.39 -2.19
C ASN A 27 8.18 -7.24 -2.10
N VAL A 28 7.03 -6.62 -2.36
CA VAL A 28 5.73 -7.29 -2.26
C VAL A 28 4.92 -6.99 -3.52
N VAL A 29 4.37 -8.03 -4.14
CA VAL A 29 3.49 -7.88 -5.29
C VAL A 29 2.05 -8.02 -4.79
N HIS A 30 1.29 -6.94 -4.87
CA HIS A 30 -0.09 -6.95 -4.38
C HIS A 30 -0.87 -5.81 -5.03
N ASP A 31 -2.13 -6.08 -5.39
CA ASP A 31 -3.03 -5.09 -5.94
C ASP A 31 -3.73 -4.38 -4.77
N LEU A 32 -3.58 -3.06 -4.68
CA LEU A 32 -4.15 -2.28 -3.58
C LEU A 32 -5.69 -2.25 -3.57
N GLU A 33 -6.33 -2.74 -4.63
CA GLU A 33 -7.77 -2.90 -4.67
C GLU A 33 -8.21 -4.32 -4.30
N LYS A 34 -7.29 -5.15 -3.84
CA LYS A 34 -7.56 -6.50 -3.34
C LYS A 34 -7.31 -6.56 -1.83
N PHE A 35 -8.21 -7.21 -1.11
CA PHE A 35 -8.21 -7.19 0.35
C PHE A 35 -8.24 -8.61 0.91
N PRO A 36 -7.68 -8.83 2.10
CA PRO A 36 -6.92 -7.86 2.91
C PRO A 36 -5.51 -7.65 2.39
N TYR A 37 -4.90 -6.54 2.80
CA TYR A 37 -3.48 -6.30 2.51
C TYR A 37 -2.64 -7.29 3.32
N PRO A 38 -1.48 -7.71 2.79
CA PRO A 38 -0.66 -8.76 3.43
C PRO A 38 0.18 -8.22 4.59
N PHE A 39 -0.43 -7.44 5.46
CA PHE A 39 0.24 -6.86 6.62
C PHE A 39 -0.65 -7.00 7.84
N GLU A 40 -0.04 -7.19 9.00
CA GLU A 40 -0.78 -7.31 10.25
C GLU A 40 -1.34 -5.97 10.71
N ASN A 41 -2.32 -6.01 11.59
CA ASN A 41 -2.86 -4.82 12.23
C ASN A 41 -1.75 -4.08 12.97
N ASP A 42 -1.78 -2.75 12.90
CA ASP A 42 -0.87 -1.92 13.70
C ASP A 42 0.61 -2.20 13.47
N SER A 43 0.97 -2.62 12.26
CA SER A 43 2.35 -3.03 11.96
C SER A 43 3.16 -1.97 11.21
N VAL A 44 2.50 -0.93 10.70
CA VAL A 44 3.13 0.04 9.81
C VAL A 44 3.19 1.41 10.46
N GLU A 45 4.39 1.99 10.54
CA GLU A 45 4.60 3.30 11.15
C GLU A 45 4.55 4.45 10.14
N GLU A 46 4.75 4.16 8.85
CA GLU A 46 4.73 5.18 7.81
C GLU A 46 4.29 4.58 6.49
N ILE A 47 3.40 5.28 5.77
CA ILE A 47 2.91 4.86 4.46
C ILE A 47 3.10 6.02 3.49
N LEU A 48 3.74 5.73 2.36
CA LEU A 48 3.86 6.67 1.25
C LEU A 48 2.94 6.23 0.11
N LEU A 49 2.18 7.17 -0.42
CA LEU A 49 1.23 6.96 -1.52
C LEU A 49 1.43 8.08 -2.55
N VAL A 50 2.57 8.05 -3.23
CA VAL A 50 2.89 9.11 -4.19
C VAL A 50 2.23 8.81 -5.53
N HIS A 51 1.32 9.68 -5.97
CA HIS A 51 0.57 9.55 -7.23
C HIS A 51 -0.18 8.22 -7.36
N VAL A 52 -0.71 7.70 -6.26
CA VAL A 52 -1.41 6.41 -6.25
C VAL A 52 -2.92 6.56 -6.12
N LEU A 53 -3.38 7.36 -5.16
CA LEU A 53 -4.82 7.49 -4.88
C LEU A 53 -5.63 8.02 -6.05
N GLU A 54 -5.00 8.75 -6.96
CA GLU A 54 -5.66 9.27 -8.16
C GLU A 54 -5.93 8.18 -9.20
N HIS A 55 -5.29 7.01 -9.06
CA HIS A 55 -5.39 5.90 -9.99
C HIS A 55 -6.12 4.68 -9.44
N ILE A 56 -6.48 4.71 -8.15
CA ILE A 56 -7.15 3.57 -7.50
C ILE A 56 -8.39 4.06 -6.75
N GLY A 57 -9.27 3.10 -6.41
CA GLY A 57 -10.43 3.41 -5.58
C GLY A 57 -11.42 4.34 -6.25
N GLN A 58 -11.64 4.20 -7.55
CA GLN A 58 -12.59 5.03 -8.28
C GLN A 58 -14.03 4.66 -7.94
N ASP A 59 -14.26 3.42 -7.55
CA ASP A 59 -15.51 2.98 -6.97
C ASP A 59 -15.52 3.40 -5.51
N PRO A 60 -16.56 4.13 -5.03
CA PRO A 60 -16.61 4.60 -3.63
C PRO A 60 -16.48 3.48 -2.60
N GLU A 61 -17.03 2.31 -2.87
CA GLU A 61 -16.92 1.18 -1.93
C GLU A 61 -15.49 0.67 -1.85
N ILE A 62 -14.81 0.59 -2.99
CA ILE A 62 -13.41 0.18 -3.03
C ILE A 62 -12.54 1.23 -2.35
N PHE A 63 -12.81 2.52 -2.60
CA PHE A 63 -12.06 3.59 -1.98
C PHE A 63 -12.17 3.53 -0.45
N ASN A 64 -13.38 3.33 0.07
CA ASN A 64 -13.60 3.18 1.50
C ASN A 64 -12.86 1.96 2.07
N ALA A 65 -12.86 0.85 1.33
CA ALA A 65 -12.14 -0.34 1.77
C ALA A 65 -10.64 -0.10 1.83
N ILE A 66 -10.10 0.67 0.88
CA ILE A 66 -8.68 1.05 0.89
C ILE A 66 -8.36 1.87 2.14
N LEU A 67 -9.20 2.88 2.44
CA LEU A 67 -8.98 3.71 3.62
C LEU A 67 -9.03 2.90 4.91
N LYS A 68 -9.96 1.96 5.00
CA LYS A 68 -10.07 1.08 6.16
C LYS A 68 -8.84 0.20 6.33
N GLU A 69 -8.29 -0.32 5.22
CA GLU A 69 -7.08 -1.14 5.27
C GLU A 69 -5.86 -0.32 5.68
N LEU A 70 -5.72 0.89 5.13
CA LEU A 70 -4.63 1.77 5.52
C LEU A 70 -4.70 2.07 7.02
N TYR A 71 -5.90 2.31 7.54
CA TYR A 71 -6.09 2.52 8.98
C TYR A 71 -5.74 1.27 9.78
N ARG A 72 -6.22 0.11 9.33
CA ARG A 72 -5.99 -1.16 10.04
C ARG A 72 -4.50 -1.46 10.23
N ILE A 73 -3.71 -1.29 9.17
CA ILE A 73 -2.29 -1.65 9.20
C ILE A 73 -1.42 -0.58 9.87
N CYS A 74 -1.91 0.66 9.93
CA CYS A 74 -1.15 1.74 10.57
C CYS A 74 -1.06 1.56 12.06
N LYS A 75 0.13 1.79 12.59
CA LYS A 75 0.39 1.75 14.03
C LYS A 75 -0.32 2.92 14.69
N LYS A 76 -1.08 2.66 15.75
CA LYS A 76 -1.78 3.68 16.52
C LYS A 76 -0.95 4.02 17.74
N LYS A 77 -1.04 5.26 18.15
CA LYS A 77 -0.33 5.71 19.34
C LYS A 77 -1.17 5.49 20.58
#